data_f19c281d22582e6795ea905376110675
#
_entry.id   f19c281d22582e6795ea905376110675
#
_cell.length_a   1.000
_cell.length_b   1.000
_cell.length_c   1.000
_cell.angle_alpha   90.00
_cell.angle_beta   90.00
_cell.angle_gamma   90.00
#
_symmetry.space_group_name_H-M   'P 1'
#
loop_
_entity.id
_entity.type
_entity.pdbx_description
1 polymer ?
#
loop_
_entity_poly.entity_id
_entity_poly.type
_entity_poly.pdbx_seq_one_letter_code
_entity_poly.pdbx_strand_id
1 'polypeptide(L)'
;MNVIIYRFAFIAALVLLPAHGFGSADMLSADRQRTLSTVDLLCQGFNEAAAIAAFPGLTLGNPEELVRGNTVYGWRRRLNFVDGAHASIEHIAPEGQLRRLSVEYSDPWSRPSLLVLVTPECVITTARGIEYDGEHATFLNQLDGQLNQRAESIPMNPPIPEGKDAQGTTVAVIDSGVNYLLPVIAHHLARDPSGQPLGFDFWDMDARPFDSHPVRSVFFPQRHGTRTASIIVREAPDTRLVPYRYPRGDMTRMRELITHAADAGARIVNVSLGSNKREQWVTFEQIARQHDNMLFVVSAGNNGRDIDSQPVYPASLNLDNMLTVTSSDEDGYPATGSNWGHRSVDLLVPGEHIPAIGFAGTPLDVSGSSYAVARVTALASRILLNSPHLSVPALRKTVLSMAQPAPGSFVSGGWISEPADLARERDAQSLQVSATTDWQHDTSGSDRFHPTLVMINDSGWDEIEILQLVRRSADIIRQCGIDLLPAKMLEVSAPDSVRDFSRSNAKLLTEKVGSQGPRVFFVRDTLDRPAFEAVAFGTANSKNNPALRFTVWITAATREPHIALAHELAHVLLDDGSHPPSPGNLMRSDTSPDNVELSVKQCARMRHMARLNDLLD
;
A
#
# COMPACT_ATOMS: atom_id res chain seq x y z
N MET A 1 66.80 20.46 35.32
CA MET A 1 66.03 21.72 35.23
C MET A 1 64.58 21.35 35.37
N ASN A 2 64.04 21.49 36.59
CA ASN A 2 62.70 21.00 36.97
C ASN A 2 61.66 22.02 36.57
N VAL A 3 60.60 21.56 35.87
CA VAL A 3 59.39 22.35 35.63
C VAL A 3 58.28 21.76 36.47
N ILE A 4 57.81 22.52 37.42
CA ILE A 4 56.72 22.24 38.36
C ILE A 4 55.41 22.61 37.64
N ILE A 5 54.49 21.62 37.48
CA ILE A 5 53.12 21.84 36.97
C ILE A 5 52.18 21.96 38.16
N TYR A 6 51.62 23.17 38.36
CA TYR A 6 50.53 23.40 39.33
C TYR A 6 49.20 22.88 38.73
N ARG A 7 48.57 21.91 39.41
CA ARG A 7 47.18 21.53 39.20
C ARG A 7 46.27 22.45 40.03
N PHE A 8 45.46 23.26 39.38
CA PHE A 8 44.32 23.92 40.01
C PHE A 8 43.12 22.96 40.00
N ALA A 9 42.64 22.57 41.17
CA ALA A 9 41.39 21.86 41.35
C ALA A 9 40.26 22.88 41.46
N PHE A 10 39.36 22.92 40.49
CA PHE A 10 38.08 23.63 40.58
C PHE A 10 37.06 22.69 41.22
N ILE A 11 36.65 22.99 42.46
CA ILE A 11 35.49 22.37 43.10
C ILE A 11 34.25 23.12 42.59
N ALA A 12 33.51 22.51 41.67
CA ALA A 12 32.18 22.96 41.31
C ALA A 12 31.17 22.38 42.31
N ALA A 13 30.63 23.22 43.16
CA ALA A 13 29.50 22.86 44.02
C ALA A 13 28.24 22.69 43.15
N LEU A 14 27.84 21.44 42.95
CA LEU A 14 26.58 21.09 42.25
C LEU A 14 25.44 21.33 43.26
N VAL A 15 24.71 22.42 43.11
CA VAL A 15 23.43 22.63 43.80
C VAL A 15 22.38 21.73 43.12
N LEU A 16 22.12 20.58 43.72
CA LEU A 16 21.00 19.72 43.38
C LEU A 16 19.71 20.40 43.84
N LEU A 17 19.02 21.10 42.91
CA LEU A 17 17.61 21.38 43.06
C LEU A 17 16.85 20.08 42.81
N PRO A 18 15.91 19.67 43.67
CA PRO A 18 15.08 18.52 43.37
C PRO A 18 14.12 18.88 42.20
N ALA A 19 14.43 18.37 41.01
CA ALA A 19 13.45 18.31 39.95
C ALA A 19 12.36 17.31 40.38
N HIS A 20 11.25 17.82 40.87
CA HIS A 20 10.04 17.03 41.03
C HIS A 20 9.56 16.71 39.61
N GLY A 21 10.04 15.59 39.05
CA GLY A 21 9.47 14.99 37.88
C GLY A 21 8.07 14.50 38.23
N PHE A 22 7.04 15.23 37.81
CA PHE A 22 5.70 14.67 37.72
C PHE A 22 5.79 13.48 36.78
N GLY A 23 5.46 12.26 37.24
CA GLY A 23 5.49 11.05 36.44
C GLY A 23 4.48 11.18 35.29
N SER A 24 4.82 10.66 34.12
CA SER A 24 3.97 10.66 32.92
C SER A 24 2.55 10.10 33.17
N ALA A 25 2.40 9.19 34.13
CA ALA A 25 1.12 8.62 34.54
C ALA A 25 0.17 9.63 35.23
N ASP A 26 0.73 10.54 36.06
CA ASP A 26 -0.11 11.55 36.76
C ASP A 26 -0.58 12.66 35.86
N MET A 27 0.20 13.06 34.85
CA MET A 27 -0.22 14.05 33.86
C MET A 27 -1.35 13.53 32.96
N LEU A 28 -1.26 12.30 32.46
CA LEU A 28 -2.31 11.66 31.67
C LEU A 28 -3.64 11.57 32.45
N SER A 29 -3.62 11.40 33.77
CA SER A 29 -4.84 11.37 34.59
C SER A 29 -5.51 12.74 34.70
N ALA A 30 -4.72 13.83 34.83
CA ALA A 30 -5.24 15.20 34.88
C ALA A 30 -5.84 15.64 33.55
N ASP A 31 -5.19 15.36 32.43
CA ASP A 31 -5.65 15.67 31.08
C ASP A 31 -6.97 14.97 30.75
N ARG A 32 -7.09 13.69 31.11
CA ARG A 32 -8.32 12.90 30.95
C ARG A 32 -9.46 13.49 31.76
N GLN A 33 -9.23 13.80 33.03
CA GLN A 33 -10.25 14.37 33.91
C GLN A 33 -10.74 15.74 33.39
N ARG A 34 -9.81 16.62 32.99
CA ARG A 34 -10.17 17.93 32.40
C ARG A 34 -10.98 17.78 31.11
N THR A 35 -10.57 16.85 30.23
CA THR A 35 -11.26 16.58 28.98
C THR A 35 -12.68 16.09 29.23
N LEU A 36 -12.88 15.09 30.11
CA LEU A 36 -14.21 14.59 30.48
C LEU A 36 -15.06 15.66 31.12
N SER A 37 -14.54 16.44 32.08
CA SER A 37 -15.28 17.55 32.71
C SER A 37 -15.64 18.64 31.70
N THR A 38 -14.79 18.89 30.69
CA THR A 38 -15.13 19.83 29.60
C THR A 38 -16.26 19.28 28.73
N VAL A 39 -16.27 17.99 28.42
CA VAL A 39 -17.37 17.35 27.70
C VAL A 39 -18.69 17.46 28.49
N ASP A 40 -18.65 17.16 29.78
CA ASP A 40 -19.83 17.25 30.64
C ASP A 40 -20.43 18.68 30.68
N LEU A 41 -19.57 19.70 30.82
CA LEU A 41 -20.00 21.11 30.76
C LEU A 41 -20.67 21.49 29.43
N LEU A 42 -20.11 20.98 28.34
CA LEU A 42 -20.66 21.23 27.00
C LEU A 42 -22.00 20.53 26.79
N CYS A 43 -22.13 19.32 27.30
CA CYS A 43 -23.36 18.53 27.25
C CYS A 43 -24.50 19.09 28.09
N GLN A 44 -24.18 19.79 29.18
CA GLN A 44 -25.16 20.49 30.04
C GLN A 44 -25.58 21.86 29.48
N GLY A 45 -25.07 22.27 28.34
CA GLY A 45 -25.21 23.60 27.77
C GLY A 45 -24.13 24.54 28.30
N PHE A 46 -23.09 24.77 27.45
CA PHE A 46 -21.92 25.54 27.86
C PHE A 46 -22.27 26.89 28.48
N ASN A 47 -21.83 27.06 29.73
CA ASN A 47 -21.97 28.29 30.50
C ASN A 47 -20.60 28.73 31.03
N GLU A 48 -20.21 29.98 30.77
CA GLU A 48 -18.90 30.54 31.16
C GLU A 48 -18.68 30.52 32.67
N ALA A 49 -19.68 30.89 33.46
CA ALA A 49 -19.57 30.89 34.90
C ALA A 49 -19.39 29.47 35.48
N ALA A 50 -20.10 28.48 34.91
CA ALA A 50 -19.94 27.08 35.28
C ALA A 50 -18.55 26.54 34.91
N ALA A 51 -18.02 26.93 33.74
CA ALA A 51 -16.67 26.53 33.32
C ALA A 51 -15.58 27.12 34.22
N ILE A 52 -15.69 28.41 34.60
CA ILE A 52 -14.75 29.06 35.53
C ILE A 52 -14.85 28.45 36.94
N ALA A 53 -16.04 28.08 37.37
CA ALA A 53 -16.25 27.41 38.65
C ALA A 53 -15.66 25.98 38.67
N ALA A 54 -15.78 25.25 37.56
CA ALA A 54 -15.23 23.89 37.43
C ALA A 54 -13.70 23.89 37.35
N PHE A 55 -13.11 24.95 36.77
CA PHE A 55 -11.66 25.05 36.58
C PHE A 55 -11.12 26.38 37.15
N PRO A 56 -10.73 26.42 38.42
CA PRO A 56 -10.19 27.63 39.05
C PRO A 56 -9.02 28.22 38.25
N GLY A 57 -9.09 29.52 37.95
CA GLY A 57 -8.06 30.21 37.16
C GLY A 57 -8.17 30.03 35.65
N LEU A 58 -9.25 29.39 35.15
CA LEU A 58 -9.52 29.27 33.71
C LEU A 58 -9.69 30.64 33.06
N THR A 59 -9.10 30.84 31.89
CA THR A 59 -9.39 31.97 31.01
C THR A 59 -10.03 31.47 29.70
N LEU A 60 -11.04 32.19 29.25
CA LEU A 60 -11.78 31.83 28.05
C LEU A 60 -11.32 32.69 26.87
N GLY A 61 -10.96 32.06 25.77
CA GLY A 61 -10.76 32.73 24.49
C GLY A 61 -12.11 33.26 23.93
N ASN A 62 -12.04 34.21 23.02
CA ASN A 62 -13.24 34.66 22.32
C ASN A 62 -13.77 33.53 21.41
N PRO A 63 -15.10 33.34 21.30
CA PRO A 63 -15.64 32.39 20.33
C PRO A 63 -15.37 32.89 18.90
N GLU A 64 -14.92 31.98 18.05
CA GLU A 64 -14.73 32.17 16.62
C GLU A 64 -15.86 31.49 15.87
N GLU A 65 -16.60 32.23 15.05
CA GLU A 65 -17.65 31.64 14.22
C GLU A 65 -17.06 30.84 13.06
N LEU A 66 -17.59 29.63 12.84
CA LEU A 66 -17.28 28.79 11.71
C LEU A 66 -18.27 29.08 10.59
N VAL A 67 -17.77 29.67 9.49
CA VAL A 67 -18.61 30.17 8.39
C VAL A 67 -18.30 29.42 7.10
N ARG A 68 -19.35 29.05 6.34
CA ARG A 68 -19.23 28.49 4.98
C ARG A 68 -20.09 29.33 4.03
N GLY A 69 -19.42 30.11 3.16
CA GLY A 69 -20.11 31.17 2.42
C GLY A 69 -20.65 32.21 3.39
N ASN A 70 -21.96 32.47 3.36
CA ASN A 70 -22.64 33.40 4.28
C ASN A 70 -23.35 32.71 5.46
N THR A 71 -23.16 31.41 5.66
CA THR A 71 -23.85 30.62 6.67
C THR A 71 -22.92 30.25 7.81
N VAL A 72 -23.26 30.68 9.02
CA VAL A 72 -22.62 30.21 10.25
C VAL A 72 -23.10 28.78 10.51
N TYR A 73 -22.18 27.83 10.60
CA TYR A 73 -22.51 26.42 10.86
C TYR A 73 -21.96 25.89 12.19
N GLY A 74 -21.32 26.75 12.98
CA GLY A 74 -20.75 26.38 14.26
C GLY A 74 -19.87 27.47 14.85
N TRP A 75 -19.21 27.12 15.92
CA TRP A 75 -18.22 28.00 16.56
C TRP A 75 -17.05 27.19 17.10
N ARG A 76 -15.91 27.85 17.27
CA ARG A 76 -14.72 27.32 17.95
C ARG A 76 -14.38 28.22 19.12
N ARG A 77 -13.89 27.63 20.23
CA ARG A 77 -13.46 28.38 21.40
C ARG A 77 -12.32 27.68 22.12
N ARG A 78 -11.41 28.45 22.69
CA ARG A 78 -10.28 27.93 23.45
C ARG A 78 -10.50 28.17 24.95
N LEU A 79 -10.26 27.16 25.77
CA LEU A 79 -10.19 27.20 27.23
C LEU A 79 -8.72 27.10 27.60
N ASN A 80 -8.18 28.12 28.33
CA ASN A 80 -6.78 28.10 28.76
C ASN A 80 -6.71 27.84 30.27
N PHE A 81 -6.01 26.81 30.66
CA PHE A 81 -5.81 26.42 32.06
C PHE A 81 -4.61 27.13 32.67
N VAL A 82 -4.58 27.23 34.01
CA VAL A 82 -3.58 27.99 34.76
C VAL A 82 -2.15 27.47 34.58
N ASP A 83 -1.99 26.18 34.28
CA ASP A 83 -0.71 25.50 34.04
C ASP A 83 -0.17 25.62 32.62
N GLY A 84 -0.86 26.36 31.75
CA GLY A 84 -0.50 26.53 30.34
C GLY A 84 -1.16 25.53 29.38
N ALA A 85 -1.74 24.46 29.87
CA ALA A 85 -2.55 23.55 29.05
C ALA A 85 -3.79 24.27 28.48
N HIS A 86 -4.37 23.73 27.42
CA HIS A 86 -5.59 24.29 26.86
C HIS A 86 -6.47 23.25 26.18
N ALA A 87 -7.79 23.52 26.13
CA ALA A 87 -8.74 22.76 25.34
C ALA A 87 -9.32 23.62 24.22
N SER A 88 -9.25 23.14 22.99
CA SER A 88 -9.94 23.72 21.83
C SER A 88 -11.26 22.99 21.62
N ILE A 89 -12.35 23.72 21.71
CA ILE A 89 -13.71 23.20 21.50
C ILE A 89 -14.17 23.60 20.11
N GLU A 90 -14.73 22.66 19.37
CA GLU A 90 -15.43 22.93 18.12
C GLU A 90 -16.84 22.39 18.21
N HIS A 91 -17.82 23.29 18.07
CA HIS A 91 -19.24 23.00 18.12
C HIS A 91 -19.84 23.18 16.73
N ILE A 92 -20.19 22.09 16.06
CA ILE A 92 -20.78 22.08 14.73
C ILE A 92 -22.28 21.92 14.82
N ALA A 93 -23.02 22.98 14.49
CA ALA A 93 -24.46 23.05 14.59
C ALA A 93 -25.07 23.80 13.38
N PRO A 94 -25.09 23.23 12.17
CA PRO A 94 -25.73 23.84 11.02
C PRO A 94 -27.22 24.02 11.31
N GLU A 95 -27.75 25.20 10.96
CA GLU A 95 -29.16 25.57 11.22
C GLU A 95 -29.54 25.49 12.70
N GLY A 96 -28.58 25.65 13.62
CA GLY A 96 -28.78 25.58 15.06
C GLY A 96 -28.94 24.17 15.65
N GLN A 97 -28.87 23.12 14.82
CA GLN A 97 -28.93 21.73 15.29
C GLN A 97 -27.53 21.18 15.50
N LEU A 98 -27.19 20.80 16.73
CA LEU A 98 -25.92 20.18 17.04
C LEU A 98 -25.76 18.89 16.21
N ARG A 99 -24.66 18.80 15.46
CA ARG A 99 -24.26 17.58 14.72
C ARG A 99 -23.06 16.92 15.34
N ARG A 100 -22.12 17.69 15.82
CA ARG A 100 -20.87 17.19 16.39
C ARG A 100 -20.26 18.20 17.34
N LEU A 101 -19.76 17.70 18.43
CA LEU A 101 -18.91 18.41 19.34
C LEU A 101 -17.53 17.74 19.33
N SER A 102 -16.44 18.52 19.28
CA SER A 102 -15.09 18.01 19.48
C SER A 102 -14.37 18.81 20.55
N VAL A 103 -13.60 18.10 21.35
CA VAL A 103 -12.68 18.69 22.34
C VAL A 103 -11.29 18.14 22.03
N GLU A 104 -10.38 19.03 21.63
CA GLU A 104 -8.97 18.74 21.49
C GLU A 104 -8.22 19.39 22.64
N TYR A 105 -7.57 18.57 23.46
CA TYR A 105 -6.78 19.02 24.60
C TYR A 105 -5.29 19.01 24.24
N SER A 106 -4.62 20.10 24.58
CA SER A 106 -3.17 20.24 24.46
C SER A 106 -2.54 20.42 25.83
N ASP A 107 -1.41 19.78 26.02
CA ASP A 107 -0.63 19.84 27.27
C ASP A 107 0.00 21.24 27.49
N PRO A 108 0.68 21.49 28.64
CA PRO A 108 1.33 22.77 28.94
C PRO A 108 2.38 23.23 27.92
N TRP A 109 2.93 22.30 27.13
CA TRP A 109 3.86 22.61 26.03
C TRP A 109 3.17 22.85 24.69
N SER A 110 1.81 22.96 24.70
CA SER A 110 0.96 23.14 23.52
C SER A 110 1.00 21.96 22.53
N ARG A 111 1.34 20.74 23.00
CA ARG A 111 1.30 19.53 22.17
C ARG A 111 -0.11 18.92 22.29
N PRO A 112 -0.80 18.61 21.17
CA PRO A 112 -2.10 17.94 21.21
C PRO A 112 -1.99 16.56 21.89
N SER A 113 -2.63 16.34 23.02
CA SER A 113 -2.52 15.11 23.80
C SER A 113 -3.77 14.23 23.77
N LEU A 114 -4.98 14.84 23.71
CA LEU A 114 -6.26 14.11 23.65
C LEU A 114 -7.20 14.73 22.65
N LEU A 115 -7.97 13.89 21.96
CA LEU A 115 -9.12 14.31 21.13
C LEU A 115 -10.32 13.43 21.45
N VAL A 116 -11.48 14.07 21.66
CA VAL A 116 -12.78 13.39 21.74
C VAL A 116 -13.77 13.99 20.75
N LEU A 117 -14.56 13.12 20.11
CA LEU A 117 -15.69 13.47 19.27
C LEU A 117 -16.97 12.98 19.95
N VAL A 118 -17.94 13.87 20.09
CA VAL A 118 -19.16 13.64 20.88
C VAL A 118 -20.38 13.87 19.98
N THR A 119 -21.38 12.99 20.09
CA THR A 119 -22.67 13.12 19.37
C THR A 119 -23.59 14.14 20.04
N PRO A 120 -24.71 14.52 19.39
CA PRO A 120 -25.75 15.36 20.01
C PRO A 120 -26.31 14.77 21.31
N GLU A 121 -26.31 13.44 21.44
CA GLU A 121 -26.79 12.69 22.61
C GLU A 121 -25.72 12.59 23.72
N CYS A 122 -24.63 13.35 23.60
CA CYS A 122 -23.53 13.37 24.56
C CYS A 122 -22.79 12.02 24.71
N VAL A 123 -22.72 11.24 23.64
CA VAL A 123 -21.95 9.98 23.60
C VAL A 123 -20.61 10.24 22.95
N ILE A 124 -19.52 9.89 23.64
CA ILE A 124 -18.17 9.90 23.05
C ILE A 124 -18.07 8.74 22.06
N THR A 125 -17.98 9.04 20.76
CA THR A 125 -17.87 8.05 19.68
C THR A 125 -16.45 7.79 19.27
N THR A 126 -15.57 8.79 19.41
CA THR A 126 -14.14 8.67 19.12
C THR A 126 -13.36 9.33 20.24
N ALA A 127 -12.43 8.62 20.81
CA ALA A 127 -11.43 9.17 21.73
C ALA A 127 -10.04 8.67 21.34
N ARG A 128 -9.07 9.59 21.25
CA ARG A 128 -7.68 9.30 20.87
C ARG A 128 -6.72 10.06 21.75
N GLY A 129 -5.63 9.41 22.13
CA GLY A 129 -4.54 10.01 22.91
C GLY A 129 -3.22 9.91 22.16
N ILE A 130 -2.35 10.90 22.32
CA ILE A 130 -0.99 10.89 21.79
C ILE A 130 -0.02 10.84 22.95
N GLU A 131 0.95 9.93 22.86
CA GLU A 131 2.12 9.90 23.74
C GLU A 131 3.28 10.60 23.05
N TYR A 132 4.11 11.28 23.87
CA TYR A 132 5.27 12.02 23.40
C TYR A 132 6.55 11.59 24.14
N ASP A 133 7.65 11.55 23.38
CA ASP A 133 9.00 11.59 23.93
C ASP A 133 9.65 12.90 23.46
N GLY A 134 9.86 13.83 24.40
CA GLY A 134 10.22 15.20 24.06
C GLY A 134 9.16 15.87 23.17
N GLU A 135 9.54 16.30 21.97
CA GLU A 135 8.65 16.93 20.99
C GLU A 135 8.03 15.93 19.99
N HIS A 136 8.53 14.68 19.95
CA HIS A 136 8.11 13.67 18.97
C HIS A 136 6.93 12.85 19.49
N ALA A 137 5.87 12.73 18.70
CA ALA A 137 4.77 11.81 18.94
C ALA A 137 5.26 10.37 18.76
N THR A 138 5.13 9.53 19.80
CA THR A 138 5.62 8.15 19.80
C THR A 138 4.53 7.14 19.55
N PHE A 139 3.35 7.36 20.16
CA PHE A 139 2.20 6.45 20.04
C PHE A 139 0.88 7.20 19.93
N LEU A 140 0.01 6.65 19.10
CA LEU A 140 -1.41 7.01 18.99
C LEU A 140 -2.24 5.90 19.65
N ASN A 141 -2.97 6.25 20.71
CA ASN A 141 -3.83 5.36 21.46
C ASN A 141 -5.30 5.54 21.07
N GLN A 142 -6.01 4.44 20.89
CA GLN A 142 -7.45 4.43 20.81
C GLN A 142 -8.03 4.29 22.22
N LEU A 143 -8.98 5.16 22.60
CA LEU A 143 -9.54 5.22 23.93
C LEU A 143 -11.03 4.88 23.90
N ASP A 144 -11.57 4.49 25.06
CA ASP A 144 -13.01 4.32 25.27
C ASP A 144 -13.69 5.65 25.69
N GLY A 145 -14.98 5.62 25.96
CA GLY A 145 -15.73 6.79 26.42
C GLY A 145 -15.35 7.29 27.82
N GLN A 146 -14.54 6.54 28.58
CA GLN A 146 -13.94 6.93 29.85
C GLN A 146 -12.46 7.31 29.70
N LEU A 147 -12.00 7.42 28.46
CA LEU A 147 -10.62 7.71 28.05
C LEU A 147 -9.59 6.67 28.52
N ASN A 148 -10.01 5.42 28.75
CA ASN A 148 -9.09 4.31 28.98
C ASN A 148 -8.68 3.70 27.63
N GLN A 149 -7.44 3.18 27.57
CA GLN A 149 -6.93 2.57 26.37
C GLN A 149 -7.72 1.30 25.98
N ARG A 150 -8.14 1.17 24.71
CA ARG A 150 -8.96 0.07 24.19
C ARG A 150 -8.17 -1.04 23.52
N ALA A 151 -7.09 -0.69 22.86
CA ALA A 151 -6.31 -1.58 22.00
C ALA A 151 -4.82 -1.31 22.14
N GLU A 152 -4.00 -2.06 21.41
CA GLU A 152 -2.57 -1.80 21.32
C GLU A 152 -2.32 -0.39 20.78
N SER A 153 -1.25 0.23 21.27
CA SER A 153 -0.79 1.54 20.82
C SER A 153 -0.27 1.45 19.39
N ILE A 154 -0.65 2.41 18.56
CA ILE A 154 -0.19 2.50 17.19
C ILE A 154 1.09 3.36 17.19
N PRO A 155 2.24 2.83 16.74
CA PRO A 155 3.48 3.60 16.69
C PRO A 155 3.36 4.79 15.73
N MET A 156 4.01 5.89 16.09
CA MET A 156 4.05 7.13 15.31
C MET A 156 5.46 7.45 14.79
N ASN A 157 6.50 7.05 15.53
CA ASN A 157 7.90 7.25 15.17
C ASN A 157 8.80 6.12 15.73
N PRO A 158 8.54 4.84 15.36
CA PRO A 158 9.31 3.71 15.86
C PRO A 158 10.72 3.68 15.28
N PRO A 159 11.69 3.02 15.95
CA PRO A 159 12.99 2.76 15.35
C PRO A 159 12.84 1.88 14.10
N ILE A 160 13.70 2.13 13.11
CA ILE A 160 13.73 1.32 11.89
C ILE A 160 14.38 -0.03 12.20
N PRO A 161 13.75 -1.18 11.82
CA PRO A 161 14.33 -2.49 12.06
C PRO A 161 15.69 -2.67 11.37
N GLU A 162 16.58 -3.44 11.97
CA GLU A 162 17.81 -3.87 11.32
C GLU A 162 17.50 -4.67 10.04
N GLY A 163 18.39 -4.61 9.06
CA GLY A 163 18.22 -5.31 7.80
C GLY A 163 19.42 -5.16 6.89
N LYS A 164 19.33 -5.81 5.74
CA LYS A 164 20.33 -5.69 4.65
C LYS A 164 19.93 -4.57 3.71
N ASP A 165 20.91 -3.99 3.02
CA ASP A 165 20.67 -3.06 1.93
C ASP A 165 19.95 -3.78 0.78
N ALA A 166 18.86 -3.21 0.30
CA ALA A 166 18.16 -3.72 -0.86
C ALA A 166 19.00 -3.54 -2.12
N GLN A 167 18.80 -4.43 -3.08
CA GLN A 167 19.46 -4.32 -4.38
C GLN A 167 18.52 -3.69 -5.41
N GLY A 168 19.06 -3.22 -6.52
CA GLY A 168 18.29 -2.73 -7.66
C GLY A 168 18.33 -1.21 -7.85
N THR A 169 17.30 -0.68 -8.52
CA THR A 169 17.22 0.74 -8.84
C THR A 169 16.81 1.57 -7.61
N THR A 170 17.60 2.58 -7.27
CA THR A 170 17.29 3.47 -6.13
C THR A 170 16.19 4.46 -6.51
N VAL A 171 15.10 4.41 -5.74
CA VAL A 171 13.91 5.26 -5.89
C VAL A 171 13.64 6.02 -4.60
N ALA A 172 13.59 7.35 -4.70
CA ALA A 172 13.14 8.21 -3.60
C ALA A 172 11.62 8.31 -3.62
N VAL A 173 10.98 8.12 -2.46
CA VAL A 173 9.53 8.26 -2.28
C VAL A 173 9.25 9.44 -1.36
N ILE A 174 8.85 10.58 -1.94
CA ILE A 174 8.48 11.79 -1.19
C ILE A 174 6.98 11.74 -0.93
N ASP A 175 6.61 11.35 0.30
CA ASP A 175 5.22 11.12 0.69
C ASP A 175 5.03 11.37 2.21
N SER A 176 4.03 10.77 2.84
CA SER A 176 3.76 10.83 4.28
C SER A 176 4.72 9.98 5.14
N GLY A 177 5.80 9.47 4.57
CA GLY A 177 6.65 8.41 5.12
C GLY A 177 6.15 7.03 4.70
N VAL A 178 6.76 5.96 5.22
CA VAL A 178 6.35 4.56 4.97
C VAL A 178 6.30 3.76 6.27
N ASN A 179 5.44 2.75 6.35
CA ASN A 179 5.48 1.80 7.46
C ASN A 179 6.58 0.75 7.21
N TYR A 180 7.78 1.08 7.61
CA TYR A 180 8.95 0.21 7.49
C TYR A 180 8.98 -0.95 8.50
N LEU A 181 7.95 -1.13 9.33
CA LEU A 181 7.78 -2.33 10.14
C LEU A 181 7.18 -3.48 9.33
N LEU A 182 6.58 -3.18 8.16
CA LEU A 182 6.03 -4.19 7.28
C LEU A 182 7.15 -4.86 6.45
N PRO A 183 7.25 -6.20 6.44
CA PRO A 183 8.29 -6.91 5.68
C PRO A 183 8.35 -6.50 4.21
N VAL A 184 7.20 -6.30 3.56
CA VAL A 184 7.09 -5.86 2.16
C VAL A 184 7.75 -4.50 1.89
N ILE A 185 7.93 -3.66 2.90
CA ILE A 185 8.65 -2.38 2.80
C ILE A 185 10.08 -2.53 3.34
N ALA A 186 10.24 -3.18 4.51
CA ALA A 186 11.52 -3.31 5.20
C ALA A 186 12.61 -3.94 4.32
N HIS A 187 12.26 -4.96 3.52
CA HIS A 187 13.18 -5.68 2.65
C HIS A 187 13.66 -4.84 1.45
N HIS A 188 12.97 -3.74 1.13
CA HIS A 188 13.31 -2.85 0.03
C HIS A 188 14.02 -1.56 0.46
N LEU A 189 14.26 -1.36 1.76
CA LEU A 189 14.92 -0.15 2.24
C LEU A 189 16.36 -0.05 1.76
N ALA A 190 16.70 1.12 1.24
CA ALA A 190 18.06 1.51 0.95
C ALA A 190 18.84 1.73 2.24
N ARG A 191 20.05 1.18 2.32
CA ARG A 191 20.94 1.34 3.48
C ARG A 191 22.34 1.72 3.04
N ASP A 192 23.05 2.38 3.91
CA ASP A 192 24.47 2.66 3.74
C ASP A 192 25.32 1.40 4.03
N PRO A 193 26.66 1.43 3.79
CA PRO A 193 27.53 0.31 4.08
C PRO A 193 27.59 -0.08 5.57
N SER A 194 27.16 0.77 6.49
CA SER A 194 27.05 0.46 7.91
C SER A 194 25.71 -0.21 8.28
N GLY A 195 24.80 -0.35 7.31
CA GLY A 195 23.47 -0.91 7.48
C GLY A 195 22.42 0.10 7.94
N GLN A 196 22.76 1.40 8.02
CA GLN A 196 21.80 2.44 8.40
C GLN A 196 20.88 2.78 7.24
N PRO A 197 19.56 2.93 7.45
CA PRO A 197 18.61 3.34 6.42
C PRO A 197 18.94 4.72 5.87
N LEU A 198 18.78 4.91 4.56
CA LEU A 198 19.04 6.17 3.88
C LEU A 198 17.85 7.14 3.82
N GLY A 199 16.68 6.74 4.32
CA GLY A 199 15.51 7.62 4.39
C GLY A 199 15.64 8.71 5.45
N PHE A 200 14.84 9.78 5.32
CA PHE A 200 14.84 10.87 6.30
C PHE A 200 13.45 11.52 6.46
N ASP A 201 13.16 11.94 7.66
CA ASP A 201 11.95 12.66 8.02
C ASP A 201 12.22 14.16 8.06
N PHE A 202 11.72 14.89 7.04
CA PHE A 202 11.85 16.34 6.95
C PHE A 202 10.74 17.11 7.69
N TRP A 203 9.81 16.40 8.31
CA TRP A 203 8.83 16.99 9.23
C TRP A 203 9.39 17.04 10.65
N ASP A 204 9.77 15.89 11.22
CA ASP A 204 10.31 15.79 12.59
C ASP A 204 11.84 15.96 12.65
N MET A 205 12.51 16.08 11.49
CA MET A 205 13.97 16.25 11.35
C MET A 205 14.78 15.12 11.99
N ASP A 206 14.36 13.88 11.72
CA ASP A 206 15.06 12.68 12.17
C ASP A 206 15.21 11.62 11.05
N ALA A 207 15.91 10.52 11.33
CA ALA A 207 16.15 9.44 10.37
C ALA A 207 15.01 8.41 10.30
N ARG A 208 13.80 8.73 10.75
CA ARG A 208 12.68 7.79 10.88
C ARG A 208 11.44 8.26 10.11
N PRO A 209 11.44 8.22 8.78
CA PRO A 209 10.33 8.66 7.93
C PRO A 209 9.15 7.70 8.00
N PHE A 210 8.53 7.57 9.19
CA PHE A 210 7.39 6.70 9.41
C PHE A 210 6.10 7.29 8.84
N ASP A 211 5.19 6.42 8.37
CA ASP A 211 3.93 6.84 7.72
C ASP A 211 2.91 7.37 8.74
N SER A 212 3.18 8.53 9.30
CA SER A 212 2.41 9.16 10.37
C SER A 212 2.27 10.69 10.21
N HIS A 213 2.22 11.18 8.97
CA HIS A 213 2.25 12.61 8.68
C HIS A 213 1.03 13.37 9.24
N PRO A 214 1.20 14.38 10.14
CA PRO A 214 0.11 15.04 10.84
C PRO A 214 -0.51 16.22 10.08
N VAL A 215 -0.48 16.21 8.75
CA VAL A 215 -0.88 17.35 7.90
C VAL A 215 -2.27 17.92 8.19
N ARG A 216 -3.20 17.10 8.67
CA ARG A 216 -4.56 17.53 9.03
C ARG A 216 -4.78 17.50 10.54
N SER A 217 -4.24 16.49 11.22
CA SER A 217 -4.31 16.30 12.65
C SER A 217 -3.36 15.18 13.06
N VAL A 218 -2.65 15.31 14.17
CA VAL A 218 -1.83 14.24 14.75
C VAL A 218 -2.69 13.04 15.16
N PHE A 219 -3.94 13.27 15.51
CA PHE A 219 -4.90 12.21 15.87
C PHE A 219 -5.42 11.43 14.66
N PHE A 220 -5.33 12.00 13.45
CA PHE A 220 -5.70 11.38 12.18
C PHE A 220 -4.57 11.56 11.17
N PRO A 221 -3.40 10.95 11.42
CA PRO A 221 -2.26 11.11 10.55
C PRO A 221 -2.59 10.62 9.14
N GLN A 222 -2.03 11.31 8.16
CA GLN A 222 -2.09 10.84 6.78
C GLN A 222 -1.24 9.58 6.67
N ARG A 223 -1.77 8.53 6.05
CA ARG A 223 -1.13 7.24 5.85
C ARG A 223 -1.24 6.86 4.39
N HIS A 224 -0.40 7.49 3.59
CA HIS A 224 -0.47 7.41 2.14
C HIS A 224 0.78 6.76 1.53
N GLY A 225 1.98 7.07 2.06
CA GLY A 225 3.23 6.64 1.46
C GLY A 225 3.46 5.13 1.52
N THR A 226 2.93 4.42 2.53
CA THR A 226 2.98 2.95 2.59
C THR A 226 2.26 2.33 1.38
N ARG A 227 1.08 2.84 1.03
CA ARG A 227 0.30 2.37 -0.13
C ARG A 227 1.06 2.62 -1.43
N THR A 228 1.58 3.83 -1.60
CA THR A 228 2.38 4.22 -2.76
C THR A 228 3.63 3.34 -2.91
N ALA A 229 4.40 3.18 -1.83
CA ALA A 229 5.60 2.35 -1.82
C ALA A 229 5.28 0.87 -2.09
N SER A 230 4.19 0.33 -1.53
CA SER A 230 3.78 -1.06 -1.76
C SER A 230 3.45 -1.36 -3.22
N ILE A 231 2.89 -0.39 -3.96
CA ILE A 231 2.66 -0.52 -5.40
C ILE A 231 3.99 -0.52 -6.15
N ILE A 232 4.90 0.38 -5.80
CA ILE A 232 6.22 0.46 -6.46
C ILE A 232 6.97 -0.87 -6.32
N VAL A 233 7.09 -1.43 -5.12
CA VAL A 233 7.83 -2.67 -4.90
C VAL A 233 7.11 -3.89 -5.45
N ARG A 234 5.78 -3.90 -5.49
CA ARG A 234 5.01 -4.97 -6.13
C ARG A 234 5.24 -5.01 -7.65
N GLU A 235 5.22 -3.84 -8.31
CA GLU A 235 5.37 -3.74 -9.77
C GLU A 235 6.84 -3.67 -10.23
N ALA A 236 7.77 -3.36 -9.31
CA ALA A 236 9.22 -3.37 -9.52
C ALA A 236 9.95 -3.93 -8.28
N PRO A 237 9.97 -5.26 -8.09
CA PRO A 237 10.56 -5.90 -6.90
C PRO A 237 12.04 -5.59 -6.69
N ASP A 238 12.79 -5.36 -7.77
CA ASP A 238 14.21 -4.98 -7.70
C ASP A 238 14.36 -3.45 -7.54
N THR A 239 13.60 -2.88 -6.61
CA THR A 239 13.66 -1.46 -6.25
C THR A 239 14.24 -1.28 -4.85
N ARG A 240 15.19 -0.36 -4.75
CA ARG A 240 15.85 0.07 -3.52
C ARG A 240 15.22 1.39 -3.07
N LEU A 241 14.37 1.36 -2.01
CA LEU A 241 13.56 2.50 -1.56
C LEU A 241 14.33 3.43 -0.62
N VAL A 242 14.25 4.73 -0.89
CA VAL A 242 14.65 5.81 0.03
C VAL A 242 13.41 6.61 0.40
N PRO A 243 12.74 6.31 1.52
CA PRO A 243 11.51 6.99 1.91
C PRO A 243 11.78 8.35 2.55
N TYR A 244 10.89 9.29 2.29
CA TYR A 244 10.89 10.63 2.89
C TYR A 244 9.52 11.01 3.41
N ARG A 245 9.46 11.57 4.63
CA ARG A 245 8.29 12.32 5.08
C ARG A 245 8.50 13.79 4.72
N TYR A 246 7.58 14.35 3.89
CA TYR A 246 7.78 15.65 3.28
C TYR A 246 7.59 16.84 4.26
N PRO A 247 8.28 17.99 4.04
CA PRO A 247 8.33 19.10 5.00
C PRO A 247 7.16 20.07 4.85
N ARG A 248 5.89 19.60 4.87
CA ARG A 248 4.74 20.51 4.74
C ARG A 248 4.71 21.53 5.88
N GLY A 249 4.57 22.81 5.52
CA GLY A 249 4.73 23.94 6.43
C GLY A 249 5.96 24.74 6.07
N ASP A 250 7.10 24.09 5.87
CA ASP A 250 8.32 24.71 5.38
C ASP A 250 8.84 23.98 4.13
N MET A 251 8.24 24.28 2.98
CA MET A 251 8.62 23.69 1.68
C MET A 251 9.99 24.16 1.17
N THR A 252 10.67 25.10 1.85
CA THR A 252 12.05 25.47 1.52
C THR A 252 13.02 24.31 1.80
N ARG A 253 12.70 23.43 2.75
CA ARG A 253 13.45 22.20 3.04
C ARG A 253 13.44 21.17 1.90
N MET A 254 12.62 21.36 0.86
CA MET A 254 12.68 20.53 -0.35
C MET A 254 14.06 20.56 -1.02
N ARG A 255 14.85 21.61 -0.80
CA ARG A 255 16.25 21.66 -1.25
C ARG A 255 17.09 20.58 -0.60
N GLU A 256 17.04 20.50 0.72
CA GLU A 256 17.80 19.54 1.52
C GLU A 256 17.32 18.11 1.21
N LEU A 257 16.00 17.91 1.09
CA LEU A 257 15.40 16.64 0.79
C LEU A 257 15.86 16.08 -0.56
N ILE A 258 15.79 16.89 -1.63
CA ILE A 258 16.18 16.44 -2.98
C ILE A 258 17.69 16.22 -3.06
N THR A 259 18.50 17.08 -2.41
CA THR A 259 19.94 16.87 -2.31
C THR A 259 20.25 15.55 -1.58
N HIS A 260 19.60 15.29 -0.46
CA HIS A 260 19.75 14.04 0.28
C HIS A 260 19.35 12.82 -0.57
N ALA A 261 18.28 12.93 -1.37
CA ALA A 261 17.87 11.86 -2.28
C ALA A 261 18.93 11.61 -3.38
N ALA A 262 19.55 12.67 -3.90
CA ALA A 262 20.64 12.56 -4.86
C ALA A 262 21.88 11.90 -4.24
N ASP A 263 22.26 12.27 -3.03
CA ASP A 263 23.38 11.70 -2.27
C ASP A 263 23.15 10.21 -1.93
N ALA A 264 21.88 9.83 -1.70
CA ALA A 264 21.45 8.44 -1.53
C ALA A 264 21.46 7.63 -2.86
N GLY A 265 21.79 8.26 -3.98
CA GLY A 265 21.87 7.65 -5.30
C GLY A 265 20.53 7.46 -6.00
N ALA A 266 19.50 8.19 -5.60
CA ALA A 266 18.18 8.09 -6.25
C ALA A 266 18.26 8.59 -7.71
N ARG A 267 17.75 7.76 -8.62
CA ARG A 267 17.63 8.08 -10.05
C ARG A 267 16.20 8.43 -10.45
N ILE A 268 15.23 8.03 -9.64
CA ILE A 268 13.81 8.30 -9.82
C ILE A 268 13.27 8.83 -8.49
N VAL A 269 12.42 9.85 -8.57
CA VAL A 269 11.75 10.46 -7.42
C VAL A 269 10.24 10.41 -7.62
N ASN A 270 9.55 9.64 -6.80
CA ASN A 270 8.09 9.58 -6.75
C ASN A 270 7.56 10.75 -5.91
N VAL A 271 6.73 11.62 -6.50
CA VAL A 271 6.16 12.80 -5.84
C VAL A 271 4.64 12.76 -5.95
N SER A 272 3.99 12.11 -4.99
CA SER A 272 2.52 11.93 -4.97
C SER A 272 1.82 13.02 -4.13
N LEU A 273 2.28 14.25 -4.22
CA LEU A 273 1.76 15.39 -3.48
C LEU A 273 1.74 16.67 -4.32
N GLY A 274 0.91 17.64 -3.92
CA GLY A 274 0.81 18.90 -4.64
C GLY A 274 -0.03 19.95 -3.92
N SER A 275 -0.01 21.19 -4.44
CA SER A 275 -0.87 22.26 -3.99
C SER A 275 -1.16 23.27 -5.11
N ASN A 276 -2.13 24.17 -4.88
CA ASN A 276 -2.45 25.27 -5.82
C ASN A 276 -1.55 26.50 -5.62
N LYS A 277 -0.63 26.47 -4.65
CA LYS A 277 0.21 27.60 -4.27
C LYS A 277 1.59 27.46 -4.89
N ARG A 278 1.84 28.20 -5.99
CA ARG A 278 3.11 28.16 -6.72
C ARG A 278 4.30 28.51 -5.83
N GLU A 279 4.11 29.46 -4.93
CA GLU A 279 5.16 29.93 -4.01
C GLU A 279 5.75 28.83 -3.14
N GLN A 280 4.98 27.80 -2.79
CA GLN A 280 5.46 26.66 -2.04
C GLN A 280 6.41 25.75 -2.83
N TRP A 281 6.42 25.84 -4.16
CA TRP A 281 7.15 24.94 -5.05
C TRP A 281 8.34 25.60 -5.76
N VAL A 282 8.65 26.87 -5.46
CA VAL A 282 9.78 27.60 -6.05
C VAL A 282 11.11 26.90 -5.74
N THR A 283 11.31 26.48 -4.49
CA THR A 283 12.52 25.77 -4.08
C THR A 283 12.63 24.40 -4.75
N PHE A 284 11.52 23.65 -4.84
CA PHE A 284 11.46 22.38 -5.58
C PHE A 284 11.87 22.59 -7.05
N GLU A 285 11.27 23.57 -7.74
CA GLU A 285 11.59 23.88 -9.14
C GLU A 285 13.08 24.16 -9.34
N GLN A 286 13.67 24.97 -8.46
CA GLN A 286 15.09 25.34 -8.54
C GLN A 286 16.01 24.15 -8.36
N ILE A 287 15.76 23.32 -7.34
CA ILE A 287 16.64 22.19 -7.03
C ILE A 287 16.43 21.02 -8.00
N ALA A 288 15.20 20.77 -8.47
CA ALA A 288 14.93 19.76 -9.47
C ALA A 288 15.64 20.02 -10.80
N ARG A 289 15.74 21.31 -11.23
CA ARG A 289 16.53 21.69 -12.40
C ARG A 289 18.03 21.46 -12.23
N GLN A 290 18.56 21.54 -11.00
CA GLN A 290 19.98 21.31 -10.72
C GLN A 290 20.33 19.80 -10.72
N HIS A 291 19.36 18.95 -10.42
CA HIS A 291 19.51 17.49 -10.42
C HIS A 291 18.90 16.87 -11.70
N ASP A 292 19.45 17.21 -12.85
CA ASP A 292 19.00 16.74 -14.16
C ASP A 292 19.24 15.23 -14.40
N ASN A 293 20.01 14.59 -13.52
CA ASN A 293 20.25 13.15 -13.46
C ASN A 293 19.19 12.37 -12.70
N MET A 294 18.14 13.03 -12.19
CA MET A 294 17.00 12.42 -11.49
C MET A 294 15.70 12.67 -12.26
N LEU A 295 14.92 11.62 -12.47
CA LEU A 295 13.57 11.71 -13.05
C LEU A 295 12.53 11.91 -11.94
N PHE A 296 11.81 13.02 -11.98
CA PHE A 296 10.69 13.30 -11.08
C PHE A 296 9.37 12.82 -11.71
N VAL A 297 8.70 11.87 -11.08
CA VAL A 297 7.36 11.41 -11.49
C VAL A 297 6.34 12.03 -10.54
N VAL A 298 5.49 12.92 -11.06
CA VAL A 298 4.62 13.76 -10.23
C VAL A 298 3.15 13.56 -10.54
N SER A 299 2.30 13.73 -9.53
CA SER A 299 0.85 13.58 -9.62
C SER A 299 0.19 14.86 -10.14
N ALA A 300 -0.69 14.74 -11.13
CA ALA A 300 -1.53 15.84 -11.59
C ALA A 300 -2.57 16.30 -10.55
N GLY A 301 -2.91 15.42 -9.58
CA GLY A 301 -3.90 15.69 -8.53
C GLY A 301 -5.30 15.18 -8.85
N ASN A 302 -6.20 15.28 -7.85
CA ASN A 302 -7.52 14.64 -7.86
C ASN A 302 -8.64 15.66 -7.55
N ASN A 303 -8.76 16.70 -8.36
CA ASN A 303 -9.76 17.77 -8.20
C ASN A 303 -10.73 17.87 -9.37
N GLY A 304 -10.63 16.97 -10.37
CA GLY A 304 -11.52 16.91 -11.53
C GLY A 304 -11.46 18.15 -12.42
N ARG A 305 -10.25 18.68 -12.68
CA ARG A 305 -10.11 19.95 -13.41
C ARG A 305 -8.95 19.94 -14.41
N ASP A 306 -9.06 20.84 -15.36
CA ASP A 306 -8.01 21.17 -16.30
C ASP A 306 -6.93 22.04 -15.61
N ILE A 307 -5.72 21.47 -15.42
CA ILE A 307 -4.59 22.17 -14.78
C ILE A 307 -3.79 23.06 -15.74
N ASP A 308 -4.10 23.05 -17.01
CA ASP A 308 -3.61 24.08 -17.95
C ASP A 308 -4.25 25.43 -17.69
N SER A 309 -5.49 25.45 -17.22
CA SER A 309 -6.26 26.64 -16.88
C SER A 309 -6.26 26.95 -15.37
N GLN A 310 -6.21 25.92 -14.52
CA GLN A 310 -6.19 26.03 -13.06
C GLN A 310 -5.00 25.24 -12.49
N PRO A 311 -3.78 25.82 -12.49
CA PRO A 311 -2.56 25.09 -12.20
C PRO A 311 -2.52 24.39 -10.85
N VAL A 312 -1.86 23.23 -10.81
CA VAL A 312 -1.48 22.45 -9.62
C VAL A 312 0.03 22.24 -9.67
N TYR A 313 0.71 22.51 -8.57
CA TYR A 313 2.17 22.39 -8.49
C TYR A 313 2.56 21.21 -7.61
N PRO A 314 3.62 20.44 -7.97
CA PRO A 314 4.59 20.74 -9.03
C PRO A 314 4.14 20.33 -10.46
N ALA A 315 3.00 19.69 -10.65
CA ALA A 315 2.53 19.13 -11.93
C ALA A 315 2.57 20.12 -13.10
N SER A 316 2.23 21.40 -12.85
CA SER A 316 2.23 22.45 -13.88
C SER A 316 3.59 23.15 -14.05
N LEU A 317 4.68 22.58 -13.49
CA LEU A 317 6.03 23.06 -13.77
C LEU A 317 6.53 22.42 -15.08
N ASN A 318 7.19 23.23 -15.90
CA ASN A 318 7.81 22.73 -17.13
C ASN A 318 9.28 22.37 -16.86
N LEU A 319 9.55 21.08 -16.55
CA LEU A 319 10.88 20.54 -16.28
C LEU A 319 11.18 19.38 -17.22
N ASP A 320 12.36 19.40 -17.86
CA ASP A 320 12.78 18.37 -18.81
C ASP A 320 12.98 17.00 -18.16
N ASN A 321 13.25 16.98 -16.86
CA ASN A 321 13.44 15.78 -16.04
C ASN A 321 12.21 15.42 -15.21
N MET A 322 11.01 15.78 -15.66
CA MET A 322 9.75 15.49 -14.97
C MET A 322 8.77 14.77 -15.90
N LEU A 323 8.01 13.85 -15.33
CA LEU A 323 6.82 13.23 -15.93
C LEU A 323 5.63 13.52 -15.03
N THR A 324 4.63 14.20 -15.58
CA THR A 324 3.35 14.44 -14.89
C THR A 324 2.34 13.38 -15.30
N VAL A 325 1.79 12.69 -14.31
CA VAL A 325 0.92 11.53 -14.50
C VAL A 325 -0.44 11.75 -13.86
N THR A 326 -1.49 11.35 -14.55
CA THR A 326 -2.87 11.34 -14.05
C THR A 326 -3.49 9.94 -14.12
N SER A 327 -4.55 9.71 -13.34
CA SER A 327 -5.29 8.45 -13.38
C SER A 327 -6.19 8.38 -14.59
N SER A 328 -6.19 7.22 -15.28
CA SER A 328 -7.14 6.89 -16.34
C SER A 328 -8.20 5.88 -15.87
N ASP A 329 -9.33 5.88 -16.53
CA ASP A 329 -10.27 4.77 -16.55
C ASP A 329 -9.79 3.65 -17.52
N GLU A 330 -10.63 2.62 -17.68
CA GLU A 330 -10.34 1.45 -18.54
C GLU A 330 -10.30 1.78 -20.04
N ASP A 331 -10.91 2.90 -20.44
CA ASP A 331 -10.99 3.35 -21.83
C ASP A 331 -9.92 4.41 -22.17
N GLY A 332 -9.08 4.79 -21.21
CA GLY A 332 -8.00 5.77 -21.39
C GLY A 332 -8.44 7.23 -21.28
N TYR A 333 -9.63 7.51 -20.75
CA TYR A 333 -10.03 8.86 -20.34
C TYR A 333 -9.54 9.18 -18.92
N PRO A 334 -9.43 10.47 -18.54
CA PRO A 334 -9.19 10.80 -17.13
C PRO A 334 -10.24 10.18 -16.22
N ALA A 335 -9.82 9.42 -15.21
CA ALA A 335 -10.72 8.83 -14.24
C ALA A 335 -11.51 9.92 -13.51
N THR A 336 -12.72 9.57 -13.02
CA THR A 336 -13.60 10.52 -12.32
C THR A 336 -12.86 11.18 -11.15
N GLY A 337 -12.80 12.51 -11.17
CA GLY A 337 -12.10 13.30 -10.16
C GLY A 337 -10.61 13.52 -10.43
N SER A 338 -9.99 12.84 -11.38
CA SER A 338 -8.60 13.09 -11.75
C SER A 338 -8.44 14.39 -12.53
N ASN A 339 -7.34 15.10 -12.30
CA ASN A 339 -7.00 16.29 -13.08
C ASN A 339 -6.44 15.90 -14.46
N TRP A 340 -6.55 16.80 -15.41
CA TRP A 340 -5.98 16.66 -16.76
C TRP A 340 -5.38 17.98 -17.23
N GLY A 341 -4.71 17.98 -18.38
CA GLY A 341 -4.18 19.19 -19.02
C GLY A 341 -3.28 18.82 -20.18
N HIS A 342 -3.67 19.19 -21.39
CA HIS A 342 -2.96 18.80 -22.60
C HIS A 342 -1.48 19.23 -22.63
N ARG A 343 -1.14 20.33 -21.95
CA ARG A 343 0.24 20.84 -21.86
C ARG A 343 0.96 20.43 -20.60
N SER A 344 0.21 20.32 -19.50
CA SER A 344 0.77 20.13 -18.15
C SER A 344 0.84 18.66 -17.72
N VAL A 345 0.12 17.76 -18.40
CA VAL A 345 0.11 16.33 -18.06
C VAL A 345 0.69 15.52 -19.21
N ASP A 346 1.67 14.69 -18.91
CA ASP A 346 2.32 13.82 -19.91
C ASP A 346 1.51 12.55 -20.18
N LEU A 347 1.08 11.84 -19.13
CA LEU A 347 0.55 10.49 -19.26
C LEU A 347 -0.77 10.27 -18.51
N LEU A 348 -1.66 9.52 -19.16
CA LEU A 348 -2.77 8.79 -18.56
C LEU A 348 -2.32 7.37 -18.23
N VAL A 349 -2.58 6.91 -17.00
CA VAL A 349 -2.22 5.57 -16.53
C VAL A 349 -3.28 5.08 -15.55
N PRO A 350 -3.77 3.82 -15.62
CA PRO A 350 -4.73 3.30 -14.66
C PRO A 350 -4.25 3.46 -13.22
N GLY A 351 -5.01 4.19 -12.43
CA GLY A 351 -4.77 4.43 -11.02
C GLY A 351 -6.00 4.19 -10.15
N GLU A 352 -7.04 3.53 -10.71
CA GLU A 352 -8.28 3.17 -10.01
C GLU A 352 -8.28 1.69 -9.63
N HIS A 353 -8.77 1.39 -8.42
CA HIS A 353 -8.85 0.02 -7.89
C HIS A 353 -7.51 -0.73 -7.94
N ILE A 354 -6.42 0.00 -7.70
CA ILE A 354 -5.07 -0.60 -7.72
C ILE A 354 -4.85 -1.33 -6.39
N PRO A 355 -4.53 -2.65 -6.41
CA PRO A 355 -4.19 -3.38 -5.20
C PRO A 355 -2.97 -2.78 -4.51
N ALA A 356 -3.04 -2.58 -3.20
CA ALA A 356 -1.98 -2.02 -2.38
C ALA A 356 -1.97 -2.66 -0.99
N ILE A 357 -0.91 -2.42 -0.22
CA ILE A 357 -0.85 -2.79 1.19
C ILE A 357 -1.06 -1.51 2.02
N GLY A 358 -2.03 -1.57 2.93
CA GLY A 358 -2.33 -0.48 3.86
C GLY A 358 -1.31 -0.37 5.00
N PHE A 359 -1.45 0.69 5.78
CA PHE A 359 -0.58 0.92 6.94
C PHE A 359 -0.55 -0.25 7.94
N ALA A 360 -1.67 -0.95 8.13
CA ALA A 360 -1.76 -2.11 9.02
C ALA A 360 -1.25 -3.42 8.40
N GLY A 361 -0.67 -3.38 7.20
CA GLY A 361 -0.23 -4.59 6.48
C GLY A 361 -1.36 -5.34 5.76
N THR A 362 -2.59 -4.82 5.79
CA THR A 362 -3.75 -5.44 5.14
C THR A 362 -3.85 -5.04 3.67
N PRO A 363 -4.16 -5.96 2.77
CA PRO A 363 -4.48 -5.66 1.38
C PRO A 363 -5.73 -4.77 1.27
N LEU A 364 -5.69 -3.83 0.32
CA LEU A 364 -6.83 -2.98 -0.03
C LEU A 364 -6.67 -2.44 -1.46
N ASP A 365 -7.78 -2.05 -2.07
CA ASP A 365 -7.75 -1.34 -3.34
C ASP A 365 -7.72 0.17 -3.10
N VAL A 366 -6.94 0.87 -3.92
CA VAL A 366 -6.76 2.32 -3.83
C VAL A 366 -7.00 2.98 -5.18
N SER A 367 -7.45 4.26 -5.15
CA SER A 367 -7.78 5.02 -6.35
C SER A 367 -7.20 6.42 -6.30
N GLY A 368 -6.69 6.90 -7.45
CA GLY A 368 -6.20 8.26 -7.64
C GLY A 368 -4.87 8.38 -8.39
N SER A 369 -4.59 9.58 -8.86
CA SER A 369 -3.38 9.90 -9.62
C SER A 369 -2.06 9.59 -8.89
N SER A 370 -2.05 9.58 -7.56
CA SER A 370 -0.88 9.17 -6.76
C SER A 370 -0.45 7.73 -7.05
N TYR A 371 -1.41 6.84 -7.31
CA TYR A 371 -1.14 5.43 -7.57
C TYR A 371 -0.76 5.19 -9.03
N ALA A 372 -1.29 5.99 -9.95
CA ALA A 372 -0.79 6.05 -11.32
C ALA A 372 0.69 6.49 -11.37
N VAL A 373 1.08 7.48 -10.55
CA VAL A 373 2.48 7.91 -10.36
C VAL A 373 3.36 6.76 -9.85
N ALA A 374 2.90 6.01 -8.84
CA ALA A 374 3.62 4.87 -8.30
C ALA A 374 3.89 3.80 -9.37
N ARG A 375 2.92 3.53 -10.25
CA ARG A 375 3.03 2.58 -11.36
C ARG A 375 4.03 3.04 -12.43
N VAL A 376 4.02 4.35 -12.79
CA VAL A 376 5.03 4.91 -13.72
C VAL A 376 6.42 4.92 -13.08
N THR A 377 6.52 5.19 -11.79
CA THR A 377 7.76 5.09 -11.01
C THR A 377 8.32 3.67 -11.07
N ALA A 378 7.49 2.65 -10.87
CA ALA A 378 7.87 1.25 -10.98
C ALA A 378 8.32 0.88 -12.41
N LEU A 379 7.59 1.32 -13.44
CA LEU A 379 7.98 1.14 -14.83
C LEU A 379 9.35 1.74 -15.14
N ALA A 380 9.59 3.00 -14.72
CA ALA A 380 10.87 3.66 -14.89
C ALA A 380 12.00 2.95 -14.14
N SER A 381 11.73 2.44 -12.91
CA SER A 381 12.68 1.65 -12.12
C SER A 381 13.13 0.39 -12.87
N ARG A 382 12.20 -0.35 -13.45
CA ARG A 382 12.49 -1.57 -14.24
C ARG A 382 13.27 -1.28 -15.53
N ILE A 383 12.96 -0.16 -16.20
CA ILE A 383 13.72 0.27 -17.38
C ILE A 383 15.17 0.55 -16.98
N LEU A 384 15.41 1.25 -15.87
CA LEU A 384 16.77 1.52 -15.38
C LEU A 384 17.48 0.27 -14.90
N LEU A 385 16.79 -0.68 -14.27
CA LEU A 385 17.40 -1.96 -13.87
C LEU A 385 18.03 -2.67 -15.07
N ASN A 386 17.30 -2.70 -16.19
CA ASN A 386 17.78 -3.33 -17.45
C ASN A 386 18.75 -2.44 -18.25
N SER A 387 18.79 -1.14 -17.98
CA SER A 387 19.62 -0.17 -18.70
C SER A 387 20.16 0.91 -17.73
N PRO A 388 21.07 0.56 -16.81
CA PRO A 388 21.49 1.44 -15.69
C PRO A 388 22.15 2.75 -16.12
N HIS A 389 22.72 2.78 -17.33
CA HIS A 389 23.42 3.95 -17.87
C HIS A 389 22.51 4.90 -18.67
N LEU A 390 21.21 4.62 -18.73
CA LEU A 390 20.28 5.46 -19.47
C LEU A 390 20.25 6.87 -18.85
N SER A 391 20.41 7.91 -19.66
CA SER A 391 20.24 9.29 -19.19
C SER A 391 18.77 9.57 -18.89
N VAL A 392 18.48 10.55 -18.04
CA VAL A 392 17.09 10.93 -17.69
C VAL A 392 16.27 11.34 -18.90
N PRO A 393 16.77 12.14 -19.85
CA PRO A 393 16.03 12.43 -21.09
C PRO A 393 15.72 11.16 -21.90
N ALA A 394 16.66 10.20 -21.96
CA ALA A 394 16.43 8.93 -22.65
C ALA A 394 15.43 8.04 -21.90
N LEU A 395 15.49 7.98 -20.57
CA LEU A 395 14.52 7.27 -19.74
C LEU A 395 13.11 7.86 -19.93
N ARG A 396 12.96 9.19 -19.81
CA ARG A 396 11.69 9.89 -20.05
C ARG A 396 11.14 9.58 -21.44
N LYS A 397 11.97 9.68 -22.47
CA LYS A 397 11.59 9.35 -23.84
C LYS A 397 11.16 7.89 -23.98
N THR A 398 11.87 6.96 -23.33
CA THR A 398 11.51 5.53 -23.36
C THR A 398 10.16 5.29 -22.73
N VAL A 399 9.87 5.88 -21.55
CA VAL A 399 8.54 5.76 -20.92
C VAL A 399 7.46 6.33 -21.82
N LEU A 400 7.65 7.54 -22.37
CA LEU A 400 6.68 8.17 -23.27
C LEU A 400 6.44 7.38 -24.55
N SER A 401 7.47 6.71 -25.09
CA SER A 401 7.32 5.89 -26.31
C SER A 401 6.50 4.60 -26.11
N MET A 402 6.21 4.23 -24.87
CA MET A 402 5.34 3.10 -24.53
C MET A 402 3.85 3.47 -24.52
N ALA A 403 3.56 4.78 -24.53
CA ALA A 403 2.18 5.26 -24.55
C ALA A 403 1.59 5.12 -25.95
N GLN A 404 0.34 4.69 -26.00
CA GLN A 404 -0.50 4.75 -27.18
C GLN A 404 -1.31 6.07 -27.20
N PRO A 405 -1.87 6.49 -28.34
CA PRO A 405 -2.71 7.67 -28.39
C PRO A 405 -3.86 7.59 -27.40
N ALA A 406 -3.98 8.61 -26.53
CA ALA A 406 -5.13 8.72 -25.63
C ALA A 406 -6.37 9.20 -26.40
N PRO A 407 -7.59 8.77 -26.01
CA PRO A 407 -8.80 9.35 -26.55
C PRO A 407 -8.90 10.82 -26.09
N GLY A 408 -9.15 11.73 -27.04
CA GLY A 408 -9.24 13.17 -26.76
C GLY A 408 -7.87 13.85 -26.53
N SER A 409 -7.93 15.12 -26.11
CA SER A 409 -6.73 15.98 -25.90
C SER A 409 -6.54 16.29 -24.41
N PHE A 410 -6.49 15.28 -23.56
CA PHE A 410 -6.39 15.43 -22.11
C PHE A 410 -4.94 15.48 -21.61
N VAL A 411 -4.01 14.91 -22.36
CA VAL A 411 -2.59 14.82 -22.03
C VAL A 411 -1.72 14.99 -23.27
N SER A 412 -0.43 15.26 -23.12
CA SER A 412 0.50 15.48 -24.23
C SER A 412 1.13 14.19 -24.79
N GLY A 413 1.39 13.20 -23.93
CA GLY A 413 2.19 12.02 -24.29
C GLY A 413 1.37 10.75 -24.57
N GLY A 414 0.12 10.66 -24.10
CA GLY A 414 -0.76 9.52 -24.37
C GLY A 414 -1.14 8.68 -23.16
N TRP A 415 -1.59 7.45 -23.41
CA TRP A 415 -2.11 6.52 -22.43
C TRP A 415 -1.29 5.22 -22.40
N ILE A 416 -0.84 4.83 -21.21
CA ILE A 416 -0.26 3.51 -20.95
C ILE A 416 -1.33 2.68 -20.23
N SER A 417 -1.95 1.74 -20.95
CA SER A 417 -3.10 0.95 -20.45
C SER A 417 -2.73 0.03 -19.29
N GLU A 418 -1.53 -0.56 -19.29
CA GLU A 418 -1.05 -1.42 -18.21
C GLU A 418 0.48 -1.35 -18.07
N PRO A 419 1.01 -0.46 -17.22
CA PRO A 419 2.44 -0.29 -17.05
C PRO A 419 3.16 -1.57 -16.60
N ALA A 420 2.49 -2.40 -15.79
CA ALA A 420 3.04 -3.66 -15.33
C ALA A 420 3.19 -4.67 -16.46
N ASP A 421 2.27 -4.71 -17.41
CA ASP A 421 2.33 -5.63 -18.57
C ASP A 421 3.46 -5.25 -19.54
N LEU A 422 3.63 -3.97 -19.86
CA LEU A 422 4.75 -3.50 -20.68
C LEU A 422 6.13 -3.82 -20.08
N ALA A 423 6.22 -3.80 -18.77
CA ALA A 423 7.41 -4.26 -18.07
C ALA A 423 7.55 -5.79 -18.11
N ARG A 424 6.43 -6.52 -18.06
CA ARG A 424 6.35 -7.99 -18.08
C ARG A 424 6.63 -8.60 -19.44
N GLU A 425 6.45 -7.92 -20.56
CA GLU A 425 6.92 -8.39 -21.87
C GLU A 425 8.42 -8.63 -21.88
N ARG A 426 9.18 -7.82 -21.12
CA ARG A 426 10.62 -8.06 -20.89
C ARG A 426 10.88 -9.20 -19.91
N ASP A 427 10.04 -9.35 -18.87
CA ASP A 427 10.11 -10.48 -17.95
C ASP A 427 9.76 -11.80 -18.66
N ALA A 428 8.86 -11.78 -19.64
CA ALA A 428 8.57 -12.93 -20.49
C ALA A 428 9.82 -13.44 -21.23
N GLN A 429 10.74 -12.55 -21.58
CA GLN A 429 12.04 -12.93 -22.17
C GLN A 429 12.96 -13.60 -21.14
N SER A 430 12.83 -13.29 -19.86
CA SER A 430 13.58 -13.90 -18.77
C SER A 430 12.98 -15.23 -18.28
N LEU A 431 11.73 -15.53 -18.61
CA LEU A 431 11.10 -16.82 -18.32
C LEU A 431 11.81 -17.94 -19.08
N GLN A 432 12.27 -18.95 -18.38
CA GLN A 432 12.94 -20.12 -18.98
C GLN A 432 12.38 -21.41 -18.40
N VAL A 433 12.07 -22.38 -19.27
CA VAL A 433 11.87 -23.75 -18.82
C VAL A 433 13.26 -24.29 -18.47
N SER A 434 13.53 -24.47 -17.18
CA SER A 434 14.84 -24.86 -16.65
C SER A 434 15.03 -26.37 -16.64
N ALA A 435 13.94 -27.13 -16.47
CA ALA A 435 13.94 -28.58 -16.53
C ALA A 435 12.61 -29.11 -17.07
N THR A 436 12.66 -30.33 -17.63
CA THR A 436 11.48 -31.07 -18.09
C THR A 436 11.63 -32.53 -17.72
N THR A 437 10.64 -33.07 -17.04
CA THR A 437 10.51 -34.49 -16.75
C THR A 437 9.30 -35.03 -17.48
N ASP A 438 9.49 -35.99 -18.38
CA ASP A 438 8.41 -36.63 -19.15
C ASP A 438 8.13 -38.01 -18.59
N TRP A 439 6.84 -38.38 -18.49
CA TRP A 439 6.41 -39.70 -18.07
C TRP A 439 5.71 -40.43 -19.21
N GLN A 440 6.10 -41.69 -19.42
CA GLN A 440 5.38 -42.59 -20.34
C GLN A 440 4.44 -43.49 -19.52
N HIS A 441 3.19 -43.52 -19.94
CA HIS A 441 2.17 -44.36 -19.31
C HIS A 441 1.74 -45.48 -20.28
N ASP A 442 1.43 -46.65 -19.75
CA ASP A 442 0.88 -47.78 -20.54
C ASP A 442 -0.50 -47.37 -21.11
N THR A 443 -0.73 -47.63 -22.41
CA THR A 443 -1.92 -47.16 -23.15
C THR A 443 -3.12 -48.10 -23.03
N SER A 444 -3.10 -49.15 -22.20
CA SER A 444 -4.22 -50.08 -22.01
C SER A 444 -5.05 -49.71 -20.79
N GLY A 445 -6.35 -49.38 -20.92
CA GLY A 445 -7.29 -49.20 -19.81
C GLY A 445 -8.26 -48.03 -19.88
N SER A 446 -8.82 -47.62 -18.76
CA SER A 446 -9.89 -46.62 -18.51
C SER A 446 -9.60 -45.21 -19.00
N ASP A 447 -10.60 -44.30 -18.87
CA ASP A 447 -10.45 -42.85 -19.15
C ASP A 447 -9.24 -42.25 -18.42
N ARG A 448 -8.33 -41.65 -19.13
CA ARG A 448 -7.09 -41.09 -18.58
C ARG A 448 -7.02 -39.59 -18.80
N PHE A 449 -6.62 -38.90 -17.78
CA PHE A 449 -6.42 -37.45 -17.79
C PHE A 449 -4.93 -37.11 -17.60
N HIS A 450 -4.32 -36.47 -18.60
CA HIS A 450 -2.89 -36.24 -18.70
C HIS A 450 -2.51 -34.75 -18.56
N PRO A 451 -2.61 -34.11 -17.37
CA PRO A 451 -2.21 -32.73 -17.23
C PRO A 451 -0.68 -32.57 -17.29
N THR A 452 -0.22 -31.42 -17.77
CA THR A 452 1.14 -30.94 -17.58
C THR A 452 1.22 -30.23 -16.22
N LEU A 453 2.15 -30.63 -15.38
CA LEU A 453 2.46 -29.95 -14.13
C LEU A 453 3.50 -28.84 -14.40
N VAL A 454 3.33 -27.67 -13.81
CA VAL A 454 4.22 -26.53 -13.98
C VAL A 454 4.61 -25.99 -12.61
N MET A 455 5.83 -26.23 -12.20
CA MET A 455 6.41 -25.70 -10.96
C MET A 455 7.18 -24.42 -11.28
N ILE A 456 6.85 -23.34 -10.56
CA ILE A 456 7.61 -22.09 -10.63
C ILE A 456 8.70 -22.14 -9.57
N ASN A 457 9.97 -21.97 -9.98
CA ASN A 457 11.11 -22.02 -9.06
C ASN A 457 10.99 -20.91 -7.99
N ASP A 458 11.41 -21.23 -6.76
CA ASP A 458 11.29 -20.34 -5.58
C ASP A 458 9.85 -19.89 -5.24
N SER A 459 8.85 -20.65 -5.64
CA SER A 459 7.44 -20.40 -5.30
C SER A 459 7.01 -21.02 -3.96
N GLY A 460 7.88 -21.73 -3.28
CA GLY A 460 7.59 -22.46 -2.05
C GLY A 460 7.14 -23.92 -2.28
N TRP A 461 7.09 -24.38 -3.54
CA TRP A 461 6.80 -25.75 -3.92
C TRP A 461 8.08 -26.50 -4.27
N ASP A 462 8.11 -27.82 -3.96
CA ASP A 462 9.12 -28.75 -4.45
C ASP A 462 8.49 -29.90 -5.25
N GLU A 463 9.31 -30.58 -6.06
CA GLU A 463 8.87 -31.68 -6.93
C GLU A 463 8.23 -32.84 -6.15
N ILE A 464 8.82 -33.20 -5.02
CA ILE A 464 8.36 -34.34 -4.21
C ILE A 464 6.98 -34.04 -3.61
N GLU A 465 6.81 -32.83 -3.10
CA GLU A 465 5.56 -32.35 -2.55
C GLU A 465 4.46 -32.32 -3.62
N ILE A 466 4.73 -31.77 -4.79
CA ILE A 466 3.81 -31.73 -5.93
C ILE A 466 3.37 -33.16 -6.32
N LEU A 467 4.31 -34.09 -6.46
CA LEU A 467 3.99 -35.46 -6.86
C LEU A 467 3.17 -36.22 -5.80
N GLN A 468 3.45 -35.98 -4.52
CA GLN A 468 2.62 -36.56 -3.43
C GLN A 468 1.21 -35.96 -3.45
N LEU A 469 1.07 -34.68 -3.66
CA LEU A 469 -0.18 -33.95 -3.77
C LEU A 469 -1.01 -34.48 -4.94
N VAL A 470 -0.44 -34.57 -6.14
CA VAL A 470 -1.11 -35.13 -7.33
C VAL A 470 -1.56 -36.56 -7.11
N ARG A 471 -0.73 -37.41 -6.47
CA ARG A 471 -1.11 -38.79 -6.16
C ARG A 471 -2.36 -38.87 -5.25
N ARG A 472 -2.40 -38.05 -4.19
CA ARG A 472 -3.56 -37.97 -3.29
C ARG A 472 -4.80 -37.42 -3.99
N SER A 473 -4.66 -36.47 -4.89
CA SER A 473 -5.74 -35.93 -5.72
C SER A 473 -6.25 -36.97 -6.72
N ALA A 474 -5.35 -37.80 -7.27
CA ALA A 474 -5.70 -38.89 -8.18
C ALA A 474 -6.59 -39.95 -7.47
N ASP A 475 -6.35 -40.25 -6.19
CA ASP A 475 -7.18 -41.18 -5.42
C ASP A 475 -8.63 -40.66 -5.28
N ILE A 476 -8.80 -39.32 -5.17
CA ILE A 476 -10.13 -38.70 -5.10
C ILE A 476 -10.81 -38.75 -6.49
N ILE A 477 -10.12 -38.40 -7.57
CA ILE A 477 -10.70 -38.39 -8.94
C ILE A 477 -11.01 -39.79 -9.45
N ARG A 478 -10.25 -40.82 -9.03
CA ARG A 478 -10.42 -42.23 -9.43
C ARG A 478 -11.79 -42.78 -9.08
N GLN A 479 -12.53 -42.24 -8.09
CA GLN A 479 -13.92 -42.64 -7.81
C GLN A 479 -14.85 -42.45 -9.02
N CYS A 480 -14.49 -41.56 -9.98
CA CYS A 480 -15.21 -41.39 -11.21
C CYS A 480 -14.72 -42.27 -12.37
N GLY A 481 -13.79 -43.21 -12.13
CA GLY A 481 -13.20 -44.06 -13.17
C GLY A 481 -12.27 -43.30 -14.12
N ILE A 482 -11.69 -42.18 -13.65
CA ILE A 482 -10.72 -41.40 -14.38
C ILE A 482 -9.37 -41.54 -13.67
N ASP A 483 -8.33 -41.97 -14.40
CA ASP A 483 -6.97 -42.04 -13.90
C ASP A 483 -6.24 -40.74 -14.20
N LEU A 484 -5.85 -40.02 -13.13
CA LEU A 484 -5.03 -38.82 -13.20
C LEU A 484 -3.56 -39.23 -13.33
N LEU A 485 -2.99 -39.07 -14.52
CA LEU A 485 -1.64 -39.49 -14.87
C LEU A 485 -0.91 -38.30 -15.55
N PRO A 486 -0.18 -37.47 -14.84
CA PRO A 486 0.52 -36.33 -15.44
C PRO A 486 1.41 -36.75 -16.61
N ALA A 487 1.34 -36.04 -17.75
CA ALA A 487 2.17 -36.32 -18.91
C ALA A 487 3.63 -35.90 -18.69
N LYS A 488 3.81 -34.74 -18.09
CA LYS A 488 5.14 -34.17 -17.81
C LYS A 488 5.10 -33.15 -16.69
N MET A 489 6.27 -32.85 -16.14
CA MET A 489 6.50 -31.69 -15.28
C MET A 489 7.50 -30.75 -15.93
N LEU A 490 7.18 -29.45 -15.87
CA LEU A 490 8.04 -28.38 -16.30
C LEU A 490 8.47 -27.56 -15.07
N GLU A 491 9.77 -27.34 -14.93
CA GLU A 491 10.27 -26.35 -13.99
C GLU A 491 10.48 -25.03 -14.75
N VAL A 492 9.93 -23.95 -14.23
CA VAL A 492 10.02 -22.62 -14.86
C VAL A 492 10.77 -21.68 -13.94
N SER A 493 11.92 -21.21 -14.39
CA SER A 493 12.63 -20.10 -13.77
C SER A 493 11.90 -18.81 -14.13
N ALA A 494 11.43 -18.10 -13.10
CA ALA A 494 10.66 -16.86 -13.24
C ALA A 494 11.21 -15.76 -12.33
N PRO A 495 11.22 -14.49 -12.79
CA PRO A 495 11.53 -13.35 -11.93
C PRO A 495 10.47 -13.24 -10.82
N ASP A 496 10.82 -12.61 -9.70
CA ASP A 496 9.96 -12.54 -8.51
C ASP A 496 8.57 -11.95 -8.82
N SER A 497 8.49 -10.99 -9.76
CA SER A 497 7.25 -10.36 -10.24
C SER A 497 6.24 -11.33 -10.89
N VAL A 498 6.69 -12.51 -11.32
CA VAL A 498 5.85 -13.49 -12.06
C VAL A 498 5.56 -14.75 -11.23
N ARG A 499 6.09 -14.87 -10.02
CA ARG A 499 5.89 -16.05 -9.14
C ARG A 499 4.50 -16.13 -8.52
N ASP A 500 3.80 -15.00 -8.43
CA ASP A 500 2.43 -14.92 -7.92
C ASP A 500 1.42 -14.93 -9.07
N PHE A 501 0.24 -15.52 -8.82
CA PHE A 501 -0.84 -15.48 -9.79
C PHE A 501 -1.39 -14.06 -9.93
N SER A 502 -1.53 -13.62 -11.15
CA SER A 502 -2.45 -12.60 -11.64
C SER A 502 -2.85 -13.01 -13.05
N ARG A 503 -3.93 -12.48 -13.60
CA ARG A 503 -4.36 -12.85 -14.97
C ARG A 503 -3.29 -12.55 -16.01
N SER A 504 -2.52 -11.47 -15.84
CA SER A 504 -1.42 -11.14 -16.73
C SER A 504 -0.21 -12.06 -16.55
N ASN A 505 0.18 -12.43 -15.32
CA ASN A 505 1.21 -13.43 -15.07
C ASN A 505 0.82 -14.80 -15.62
N ALA A 506 -0.44 -15.18 -15.41
CA ALA A 506 -0.99 -16.44 -15.93
C ALA A 506 -0.92 -16.48 -17.46
N LYS A 507 -1.21 -15.38 -18.15
CA LYS A 507 -1.05 -15.29 -19.60
C LYS A 507 0.41 -15.52 -20.01
N LEU A 508 1.37 -14.82 -19.40
CA LEU A 508 2.80 -14.98 -19.70
C LEU A 508 3.28 -16.41 -19.47
N LEU A 509 2.92 -17.00 -18.33
CA LEU A 509 3.31 -18.38 -17.99
C LEU A 509 2.69 -19.40 -18.96
N THR A 510 1.41 -19.26 -19.29
CA THR A 510 0.74 -20.15 -20.25
C THR A 510 1.31 -20.04 -21.67
N GLU A 511 1.64 -18.83 -22.12
CA GLU A 511 2.30 -18.61 -23.41
C GLU A 511 3.70 -19.25 -23.44
N LYS A 512 4.47 -19.15 -22.33
CA LYS A 512 5.80 -19.74 -22.23
C LYS A 512 5.80 -21.25 -22.27
N VAL A 513 4.89 -21.91 -21.54
CA VAL A 513 4.83 -23.38 -21.47
C VAL A 513 4.03 -24.03 -22.61
N GLY A 514 3.38 -23.20 -23.44
CA GLY A 514 2.55 -23.64 -24.56
C GLY A 514 1.08 -23.79 -24.20
N SER A 515 0.20 -23.67 -25.20
CA SER A 515 -1.27 -23.56 -25.03
C SER A 515 -2.04 -24.86 -25.14
N GLN A 516 -1.40 -26.01 -25.34
CA GLN A 516 -2.09 -27.27 -25.60
C GLN A 516 -2.29 -28.11 -24.33
N GLY A 517 -3.49 -28.61 -24.12
CA GLY A 517 -3.88 -29.55 -23.06
C GLY A 517 -4.10 -28.92 -21.68
N PRO A 518 -4.52 -29.75 -20.72
CA PRO A 518 -4.73 -29.32 -19.34
C PRO A 518 -3.37 -29.08 -18.63
N ARG A 519 -3.31 -28.01 -17.80
CA ARG A 519 -2.08 -27.60 -17.09
C ARG A 519 -2.40 -27.23 -15.67
N VAL A 520 -1.51 -27.63 -14.75
CA VAL A 520 -1.58 -27.28 -13.34
C VAL A 520 -0.35 -26.48 -12.97
N PHE A 521 -0.55 -25.24 -12.54
CA PHE A 521 0.50 -24.31 -12.14
C PHE A 521 0.59 -24.22 -10.63
N PHE A 522 1.79 -24.36 -10.10
CA PHE A 522 2.12 -24.22 -8.69
C PHE A 522 2.87 -22.90 -8.50
N VAL A 523 2.16 -21.92 -7.91
CA VAL A 523 2.59 -20.54 -7.75
C VAL A 523 2.77 -20.19 -6.28
N ARG A 524 3.45 -19.07 -5.96
CA ARG A 524 3.73 -18.65 -4.60
C ARG A 524 2.45 -18.18 -3.89
N ASP A 525 1.75 -17.21 -4.46
CA ASP A 525 0.54 -16.60 -3.90
C ASP A 525 -0.35 -16.06 -5.05
N THR A 526 -1.42 -15.33 -4.71
CA THR A 526 -2.30 -14.65 -5.66
C THR A 526 -2.30 -13.14 -5.43
N LEU A 527 -2.27 -12.38 -6.52
CA LEU A 527 -2.47 -10.93 -6.51
C LEU A 527 -3.93 -10.54 -6.74
N ASP A 528 -4.79 -11.50 -7.13
CA ASP A 528 -6.23 -11.26 -7.32
C ASP A 528 -6.93 -10.99 -5.98
N ARG A 529 -8.01 -10.20 -6.05
CA ARG A 529 -8.86 -9.89 -4.88
C ARG A 529 -10.34 -10.13 -5.22
N PRO A 530 -11.08 -10.88 -4.40
CA PRO A 530 -10.63 -11.58 -3.19
C PRO A 530 -9.55 -12.63 -3.47
N ALA A 531 -8.63 -12.83 -2.52
CA ALA A 531 -7.59 -13.84 -2.63
C ALA A 531 -8.22 -15.25 -2.67
N PHE A 532 -7.62 -16.14 -3.45
CA PHE A 532 -7.99 -17.55 -3.51
C PHE A 532 -6.79 -18.43 -3.10
N GLU A 533 -7.08 -19.64 -2.66
CA GLU A 533 -6.06 -20.66 -2.41
C GLU A 533 -5.80 -21.48 -3.69
N ALA A 534 -6.85 -21.73 -4.47
CA ALA A 534 -6.81 -22.40 -5.77
C ALA A 534 -7.89 -21.87 -6.70
N VAL A 535 -7.67 -21.96 -8.02
CA VAL A 535 -8.64 -21.56 -9.05
C VAL A 535 -8.47 -22.36 -10.34
N ALA A 536 -9.59 -22.68 -11.02
CA ALA A 536 -9.60 -23.31 -12.32
C ALA A 536 -10.24 -22.42 -13.41
N PHE A 537 -9.75 -22.54 -14.60
CA PHE A 537 -10.29 -21.90 -15.80
C PHE A 537 -10.83 -22.95 -16.78
N GLY A 538 -12.16 -23.09 -16.83
CA GLY A 538 -12.87 -23.86 -17.83
C GLY A 538 -13.22 -23.02 -19.06
N THR A 539 -14.15 -23.51 -19.89
CA THR A 539 -14.58 -22.82 -21.11
C THR A 539 -15.32 -21.50 -20.83
N ALA A 540 -16.10 -21.45 -19.75
CA ALA A 540 -16.97 -20.31 -19.47
C ALA A 540 -16.20 -19.08 -18.97
N ASN A 541 -15.28 -19.26 -18.03
CA ASN A 541 -14.53 -18.18 -17.37
C ASN A 541 -13.22 -17.79 -18.08
N SER A 542 -12.87 -18.47 -19.19
CA SER A 542 -11.71 -18.18 -20.03
C SER A 542 -12.05 -17.56 -21.39
N LYS A 543 -13.32 -17.18 -21.64
CA LYS A 543 -13.78 -16.63 -22.95
C LYS A 543 -12.95 -15.45 -23.43
N ASN A 544 -12.60 -14.54 -22.51
CA ASN A 544 -11.81 -13.35 -22.79
C ASN A 544 -10.30 -13.61 -22.80
N ASN A 545 -9.86 -14.78 -22.37
CA ASN A 545 -8.46 -15.19 -22.38
C ASN A 545 -8.33 -16.70 -22.67
N PRO A 546 -8.43 -17.11 -23.96
CA PRO A 546 -8.41 -18.52 -24.35
C PRO A 546 -7.15 -19.29 -23.92
N ALA A 547 -6.03 -18.59 -23.72
CA ALA A 547 -4.79 -19.20 -23.26
C ALA A 547 -4.89 -19.83 -21.85
N LEU A 548 -5.81 -19.32 -21.00
CA LEU A 548 -6.05 -19.86 -19.66
C LEU A 548 -7.00 -21.07 -19.64
N ARG A 549 -7.62 -21.42 -20.77
CA ARG A 549 -8.56 -22.54 -20.81
C ARG A 549 -7.88 -23.84 -20.37
N PHE A 550 -8.56 -24.60 -19.52
CA PHE A 550 -8.10 -25.86 -18.93
C PHE A 550 -6.81 -25.71 -18.10
N THR A 551 -6.68 -24.59 -17.39
CA THR A 551 -5.61 -24.38 -16.41
C THR A 551 -6.15 -24.42 -14.98
N VAL A 552 -5.32 -24.96 -14.07
CA VAL A 552 -5.53 -24.96 -12.63
C VAL A 552 -4.34 -24.25 -11.98
N TRP A 553 -4.59 -23.42 -10.99
CA TRP A 553 -3.59 -22.64 -10.29
C TRP A 553 -3.71 -22.90 -8.79
N ILE A 554 -2.62 -23.35 -8.16
CA ILE A 554 -2.54 -23.68 -6.75
C ILE A 554 -1.48 -22.80 -6.09
N THR A 555 -1.85 -22.09 -5.02
CA THR A 555 -0.91 -21.26 -4.26
C THR A 555 -0.25 -22.08 -3.13
N ALA A 556 0.96 -21.68 -2.73
CA ALA A 556 1.67 -22.32 -1.62
C ALA A 556 0.96 -22.12 -0.25
N ALA A 557 0.02 -21.17 -0.16
CA ALA A 557 -0.78 -20.92 1.04
C ALA A 557 -1.97 -21.86 1.20
N THR A 558 -2.24 -22.76 0.23
CA THR A 558 -3.40 -23.67 0.23
C THR A 558 -3.34 -24.65 1.39
N ARG A 559 -4.39 -24.69 2.23
CA ARG A 559 -4.41 -25.49 3.47
C ARG A 559 -4.54 -26.99 3.25
N GLU A 560 -5.42 -27.40 2.31
CA GLU A 560 -5.64 -28.80 1.95
C GLU A 560 -5.38 -28.98 0.44
N PRO A 561 -4.11 -28.87 0.02
CA PRO A 561 -3.79 -28.67 -1.39
C PRO A 561 -4.19 -29.86 -2.28
N HIS A 562 -4.24 -31.09 -1.77
CA HIS A 562 -4.67 -32.26 -2.54
C HIS A 562 -6.19 -32.27 -2.78
N ILE A 563 -6.99 -31.76 -1.84
CA ILE A 563 -8.43 -31.61 -2.00
C ILE A 563 -8.74 -30.46 -2.92
N ALA A 564 -8.04 -29.32 -2.73
CA ALA A 564 -8.15 -28.16 -3.60
C ALA A 564 -7.78 -28.50 -5.05
N LEU A 565 -6.68 -29.23 -5.27
CA LEU A 565 -6.33 -29.70 -6.61
C LEU A 565 -7.39 -30.62 -7.21
N ALA A 566 -7.90 -31.58 -6.46
CA ALA A 566 -8.97 -32.49 -6.93
C ALA A 566 -10.25 -31.70 -7.27
N HIS A 567 -10.62 -30.70 -6.45
CA HIS A 567 -11.76 -29.82 -6.65
C HIS A 567 -11.62 -29.02 -7.96
N GLU A 568 -10.48 -28.36 -8.15
CA GLU A 568 -10.23 -27.54 -9.33
C GLU A 568 -10.10 -28.39 -10.63
N LEU A 569 -9.49 -29.58 -10.54
CA LEU A 569 -9.48 -30.52 -11.66
C LEU A 569 -10.89 -31.01 -11.99
N ALA A 570 -11.75 -31.23 -11.01
CA ALA A 570 -13.12 -31.59 -11.23
C ALA A 570 -13.92 -30.49 -11.93
N HIS A 571 -13.66 -29.18 -11.63
CA HIS A 571 -14.21 -28.06 -12.40
C HIS A 571 -13.78 -28.10 -13.87
N VAL A 572 -12.51 -28.39 -14.15
CA VAL A 572 -12.01 -28.55 -15.53
C VAL A 572 -12.69 -29.71 -16.25
N LEU A 573 -12.79 -30.87 -15.59
CA LEU A 573 -13.39 -32.08 -16.17
C LEU A 573 -14.92 -31.98 -16.34
N LEU A 574 -15.62 -31.27 -15.44
CA LEU A 574 -17.05 -30.98 -15.53
C LEU A 574 -17.38 -29.87 -16.53
N ASP A 575 -16.42 -29.00 -16.81
CA ASP A 575 -16.57 -27.70 -17.47
C ASP A 575 -17.70 -26.87 -16.83
N ASP A 576 -17.72 -26.85 -15.49
CA ASP A 576 -18.79 -26.24 -14.68
C ASP A 576 -18.21 -25.64 -13.40
N GLY A 577 -18.48 -24.36 -13.15
CA GLY A 577 -18.07 -23.62 -11.96
C GLY A 577 -19.07 -23.67 -10.79
N SER A 578 -20.10 -24.54 -10.84
CA SER A 578 -21.15 -24.59 -9.81
C SER A 578 -20.71 -25.35 -8.56
N HIS A 579 -21.13 -24.85 -7.38
CA HIS A 579 -20.85 -25.42 -6.07
C HIS A 579 -22.14 -25.91 -5.40
N PRO A 580 -22.47 -27.20 -5.47
CA PRO A 580 -23.65 -27.76 -4.81
C PRO A 580 -23.47 -27.75 -3.29
N PRO A 581 -24.52 -27.45 -2.50
CA PRO A 581 -24.42 -27.37 -1.04
C PRO A 581 -24.39 -28.74 -0.32
N SER A 582 -24.33 -29.85 -1.05
CA SER A 582 -24.42 -31.20 -0.48
C SER A 582 -23.24 -31.50 0.46
N PRO A 583 -23.48 -31.88 1.73
CA PRO A 583 -22.41 -32.27 2.66
C PRO A 583 -21.56 -33.43 2.10
N GLY A 584 -20.26 -33.42 2.38
CA GLY A 584 -19.31 -34.45 1.92
C GLY A 584 -18.91 -34.32 0.44
N ASN A 585 -19.58 -33.47 -0.35
CA ASN A 585 -19.32 -33.36 -1.78
C ASN A 585 -18.07 -32.55 -2.08
N LEU A 586 -17.19 -33.09 -2.93
CA LEU A 586 -15.94 -32.41 -3.36
C LEU A 586 -16.19 -31.03 -3.95
N MET A 587 -17.31 -30.83 -4.68
CA MET A 587 -17.62 -29.60 -5.39
C MET A 587 -18.30 -28.53 -4.50
N ARG A 588 -18.21 -28.63 -3.18
CA ARG A 588 -18.61 -27.52 -2.29
C ARG A 588 -17.65 -26.35 -2.42
N SER A 589 -18.14 -25.14 -2.10
CA SER A 589 -17.31 -23.92 -2.11
C SER A 589 -16.26 -23.87 -1.00
N ASP A 590 -16.34 -24.75 -0.01
CA ASP A 590 -15.39 -24.88 1.10
C ASP A 590 -14.56 -26.16 0.94
N THR A 591 -13.26 -26.02 0.80
CA THR A 591 -12.30 -27.14 0.83
C THR A 591 -12.16 -27.64 2.27
N SER A 592 -12.56 -28.90 2.50
CA SER A 592 -12.51 -29.54 3.82
C SER A 592 -12.15 -31.03 3.67
N PRO A 593 -11.42 -31.64 4.61
CA PRO A 593 -11.15 -33.08 4.62
C PRO A 593 -12.39 -33.95 4.50
N ASP A 594 -13.56 -33.45 4.92
CA ASP A 594 -14.83 -34.14 4.84
C ASP A 594 -15.51 -34.05 3.46
N ASN A 595 -15.03 -33.16 2.56
CA ASN A 595 -15.64 -32.91 1.25
C ASN A 595 -14.80 -33.52 0.12
N VAL A 596 -14.86 -34.86 -0.01
CA VAL A 596 -14.06 -35.61 -0.99
C VAL A 596 -14.90 -36.50 -1.91
N GLU A 597 -16.23 -36.53 -1.74
CA GLU A 597 -17.12 -37.43 -2.48
C GLU A 597 -17.64 -36.75 -3.77
N LEU A 598 -17.76 -37.52 -4.83
CA LEU A 598 -18.43 -37.17 -6.07
C LEU A 598 -19.63 -38.10 -6.33
N SER A 599 -20.79 -37.51 -6.63
CA SER A 599 -21.97 -38.30 -6.94
C SER A 599 -21.84 -39.01 -8.30
N VAL A 600 -22.58 -40.12 -8.47
CA VAL A 600 -22.64 -40.88 -9.74
C VAL A 600 -22.99 -39.99 -10.92
N LYS A 601 -23.88 -38.99 -10.71
CA LYS A 601 -24.26 -38.01 -11.74
C LYS A 601 -23.10 -37.08 -12.13
N GLN A 602 -22.33 -36.59 -11.13
CA GLN A 602 -21.14 -35.80 -11.37
C GLN A 602 -20.08 -36.62 -12.12
N CYS A 603 -19.78 -37.83 -11.69
CA CYS A 603 -18.84 -38.72 -12.36
C CYS A 603 -19.22 -39.02 -13.82
N ALA A 604 -20.49 -39.27 -14.11
CA ALA A 604 -20.98 -39.47 -15.47
C ALA A 604 -20.79 -38.21 -16.33
N ARG A 605 -21.08 -37.02 -15.76
CA ARG A 605 -20.92 -35.74 -16.43
C ARG A 605 -19.43 -35.41 -16.65
N MET A 606 -18.57 -35.67 -15.69
CA MET A 606 -17.11 -35.47 -15.82
C MET A 606 -16.56 -36.24 -17.01
N ARG A 607 -16.83 -37.53 -17.12
CA ARG A 607 -16.39 -38.35 -18.26
C ARG A 607 -16.95 -37.85 -19.58
N HIS A 608 -18.24 -37.47 -19.60
CA HIS A 608 -18.89 -36.96 -20.80
C HIS A 608 -18.26 -35.64 -21.27
N MET A 609 -18.14 -34.64 -20.38
CA MET A 609 -17.61 -33.31 -20.73
C MET A 609 -16.11 -33.36 -21.03
N ALA A 610 -15.36 -34.17 -20.29
CA ALA A 610 -13.93 -34.32 -20.53
C ALA A 610 -13.63 -34.93 -21.91
N ARG A 611 -14.42 -35.94 -22.34
CA ARG A 611 -14.32 -36.51 -23.72
C ARG A 611 -14.74 -35.50 -24.77
N LEU A 612 -15.80 -34.71 -24.52
CA LEU A 612 -16.27 -33.66 -25.43
C LEU A 612 -15.22 -32.56 -25.67
N ASN A 613 -14.40 -32.32 -24.65
CA ASN A 613 -13.32 -31.32 -24.67
C ASN A 613 -11.93 -31.91 -24.99
N ASP A 614 -11.87 -33.18 -25.45
CA ASP A 614 -10.62 -33.89 -25.78
C ASP A 614 -9.59 -33.91 -24.62
N LEU A 615 -10.08 -34.04 -23.38
CA LEU A 615 -9.25 -34.08 -22.18
C LEU A 615 -8.92 -35.51 -21.72
N LEU A 616 -9.63 -36.52 -22.22
CA LEU A 616 -9.40 -37.94 -21.89
C LEU A 616 -8.97 -38.72 -23.13
N ASP A 617 -8.02 -39.64 -22.92
CA ASP A 617 -7.57 -40.62 -23.91
C ASP A 617 -8.44 -41.90 -23.85
#